data_8abdb1058fabaf39309a8838ae7e4d06
#
_entry.id   8abdb1058fabaf39309a8838ae7e4d06
#
_cell.length_a   1.000
_cell.length_b   1.000
_cell.length_c   1.000
_cell.angle_alpha   90.00
_cell.angle_beta   90.00
_cell.angle_gamma   90.00
#
_symmetry.space_group_name_H-M   'P 1'
#
loop_
_entity.id
_entity.type
_entity.pdbx_description
1 polymer ?
#
loop_
_entity_poly.entity_id
_entity_poly.type
_entity_poly.pdbx_seq_one_letter_code
_entity_poly.pdbx_strand_id
1 'polypeptide(L)'
;MCIRDSLIRYADDFVITGASKELLQNEILPIVREFLHARGLTLSEEKTKITHIGKGFDFLGYNIRKYNGKLLIKPSKESLKRFMVKIRETIEAHKGAKQESLIRLLNPIITGWANYYRYSVSSKTFRKADKLIFEKLWQWAQRRHPKKGKYWVADKYFHKINNRKWTFAVTPNKRKPESIIVLKRLYDTKIKRFVKIKGDANPYDPQWKEYFEHRETYKMLQSLNGYKSLLHLWKRQQRCCPYCGEPIDNEHSWSVVKQLTNNRMDSFLLHDGCRRSYYQLKTEDYEPAFM
;
A
#
# COMPACT_ATOMS: atom_id res chain seq x y z
N MET A 1 -12.01 15.14 -25.21
CA MET A 1 -11.97 13.79 -24.61
C MET A 1 -13.36 13.51 -24.10
N CYS A 2 -14.19 12.80 -24.90
CA CYS A 2 -15.55 12.45 -24.50
C CYS A 2 -15.46 11.56 -23.25
N ILE A 3 -16.04 12.03 -22.15
CA ILE A 3 -16.30 11.20 -20.98
C ILE A 3 -17.41 10.26 -21.42
N ARG A 4 -17.05 9.06 -21.85
CA ARG A 4 -18.05 8.01 -22.10
C ARG A 4 -18.70 7.71 -20.77
N ASP A 5 -20.00 7.66 -20.75
CA ASP A 5 -20.78 7.21 -19.63
C ASP A 5 -20.26 5.85 -19.22
N SER A 6 -19.93 5.69 -17.95
CA SER A 6 -19.33 4.47 -17.44
C SER A 6 -19.94 4.06 -16.13
N LEU A 7 -20.16 2.77 -15.99
CA LEU A 7 -20.56 2.12 -14.74
C LEU A 7 -19.30 1.51 -14.08
N ILE A 8 -19.06 1.87 -12.83
CA ILE A 8 -18.02 1.27 -11.99
C ILE A 8 -18.72 0.61 -10.82
N ARG A 9 -18.55 -0.69 -10.67
CA ARG A 9 -19.19 -1.48 -9.62
C ARG A 9 -18.14 -2.17 -8.74
N TYR A 10 -18.44 -2.22 -7.44
CA TYR A 10 -17.71 -3.03 -6.46
C TYR A 10 -18.72 -3.62 -5.47
N ALA A 11 -18.96 -4.90 -5.57
CA ALA A 11 -20.05 -5.61 -4.85
C ALA A 11 -21.42 -4.93 -5.08
N ASP A 12 -22.02 -4.42 -4.04
CA ASP A 12 -23.29 -3.67 -4.01
C ASP A 12 -23.10 -2.15 -4.21
N ASP A 13 -21.88 -1.64 -4.04
CA ASP A 13 -21.58 -0.25 -4.30
C ASP A 13 -21.29 0.00 -5.80
N PHE A 14 -21.88 1.03 -6.39
CA PHE A 14 -21.60 1.42 -7.77
C PHE A 14 -21.58 2.93 -7.97
N VAL A 15 -20.89 3.36 -9.01
CA VAL A 15 -20.84 4.75 -9.47
C VAL A 15 -21.13 4.77 -10.95
N ILE A 16 -22.07 5.60 -11.36
CA ILE A 16 -22.38 5.88 -12.78
C ILE A 16 -21.95 7.30 -13.08
N THR A 17 -21.27 7.50 -14.20
CA THR A 17 -20.89 8.82 -14.68
C THR A 17 -21.75 9.19 -15.86
N GLY A 18 -22.21 10.43 -15.92
CA GLY A 18 -23.00 10.98 -17.03
C GLY A 18 -22.60 12.41 -17.36
N ALA A 19 -22.92 12.85 -18.56
CA ALA A 19 -22.59 14.17 -19.08
C ALA A 19 -23.35 15.29 -18.35
N SER A 20 -24.59 15.05 -17.94
CA SER A 20 -25.43 16.01 -17.23
C SER A 20 -26.15 15.39 -16.04
N LYS A 21 -26.69 16.25 -15.17
CA LYS A 21 -27.53 15.83 -14.04
C LYS A 21 -28.86 15.28 -14.53
N GLU A 22 -29.44 15.92 -15.54
CA GLU A 22 -30.73 15.58 -16.13
C GLU A 22 -30.68 14.19 -16.74
N LEU A 23 -29.65 13.85 -17.49
CA LEU A 23 -29.40 12.51 -18.04
C LEU A 23 -29.39 11.45 -16.92
N LEU A 24 -28.63 11.71 -15.85
CA LEU A 24 -28.54 10.78 -14.74
C LEU A 24 -29.86 10.63 -13.98
N GLN A 25 -30.62 11.70 -13.82
CA GLN A 25 -31.85 11.72 -13.03
C GLN A 25 -33.05 11.18 -13.81
N ASN A 26 -33.19 11.56 -15.10
CA ASN A 26 -34.41 11.30 -15.86
C ASN A 26 -34.32 10.05 -16.74
N GLU A 27 -33.12 9.64 -17.12
CA GLU A 27 -32.94 8.48 -18.01
C GLU A 27 -32.26 7.32 -17.26
N ILE A 28 -31.09 7.54 -16.67
CA ILE A 28 -30.30 6.45 -16.08
C ILE A 28 -30.90 5.92 -14.78
N LEU A 29 -31.34 6.80 -13.89
CA LEU A 29 -31.86 6.38 -12.59
C LEU A 29 -33.13 5.51 -12.72
N PRO A 30 -34.11 5.79 -13.58
CA PRO A 30 -35.24 4.91 -13.83
C PRO A 30 -34.83 3.52 -14.35
N ILE A 31 -33.92 3.46 -15.32
CA ILE A 31 -33.38 2.20 -15.88
C ILE A 31 -32.73 1.36 -14.78
N VAL A 32 -31.93 1.98 -13.92
CA VAL A 32 -31.27 1.27 -12.80
C VAL A 32 -32.30 0.76 -11.80
N ARG A 33 -33.33 1.54 -11.50
CA ARG A 33 -34.42 1.11 -10.60
C ARG A 33 -35.18 -0.09 -11.16
N GLU A 34 -35.56 -0.04 -12.43
CA GLU A 34 -36.25 -1.13 -13.12
C GLU A 34 -35.39 -2.40 -13.14
N PHE A 35 -34.11 -2.26 -13.51
CA PHE A 35 -33.16 -3.38 -13.53
C PHE A 35 -33.00 -4.07 -12.16
N LEU A 36 -32.91 -3.29 -11.09
CA LEU A 36 -32.80 -3.81 -9.73
C LEU A 36 -34.13 -4.43 -9.26
N HIS A 37 -35.25 -3.77 -9.52
CA HIS A 37 -36.57 -4.24 -9.13
C HIS A 37 -36.92 -5.60 -9.75
N ALA A 38 -36.58 -5.81 -11.04
CA ALA A 38 -36.76 -7.10 -11.72
C ALA A 38 -35.97 -8.26 -11.07
N ARG A 39 -35.02 -7.95 -10.17
CA ARG A 39 -34.17 -8.90 -9.44
C ARG A 39 -34.47 -8.92 -7.93
N GLY A 40 -35.59 -8.33 -7.52
CA GLY A 40 -35.96 -8.24 -6.10
C GLY A 40 -35.06 -7.31 -5.26
N LEU A 41 -34.31 -6.41 -5.90
CA LEU A 41 -33.40 -5.47 -5.24
C LEU A 41 -33.99 -4.05 -5.29
N THR A 42 -33.72 -3.27 -4.27
CA THR A 42 -34.14 -1.87 -4.20
C THR A 42 -32.95 -0.93 -4.01
N LEU A 43 -33.03 0.23 -4.64
CA LEU A 43 -32.02 1.26 -4.50
C LEU A 43 -32.24 2.04 -3.18
N SER A 44 -31.19 2.17 -2.36
CA SER A 44 -31.29 3.00 -1.15
C SER A 44 -31.32 4.48 -1.52
N GLU A 45 -32.44 5.16 -1.27
CA GLU A 45 -32.61 6.58 -1.57
C GLU A 45 -31.69 7.47 -0.73
N GLU A 46 -31.46 7.12 0.54
CA GLU A 46 -30.56 7.87 1.43
C GLU A 46 -29.11 7.87 0.96
N LYS A 47 -28.67 6.74 0.38
CA LYS A 47 -27.30 6.55 -0.07
C LYS A 47 -27.07 6.98 -1.51
N THR A 48 -28.14 6.98 -2.35
CA THR A 48 -28.04 7.33 -3.77
C THR A 48 -28.03 8.85 -3.94
N LYS A 49 -26.94 9.38 -4.49
CA LYS A 49 -26.76 10.83 -4.62
C LYS A 49 -26.18 11.16 -5.98
N ILE A 50 -26.82 12.06 -6.70
CA ILE A 50 -26.25 12.68 -7.91
C ILE A 50 -25.40 13.87 -7.48
N THR A 51 -24.11 13.81 -7.77
CA THR A 51 -23.14 14.81 -7.30
C THR A 51 -22.26 15.29 -8.44
N HIS A 52 -22.13 16.61 -8.61
CA HIS A 52 -21.20 17.18 -9.55
C HIS A 52 -19.75 16.90 -9.14
N ILE A 53 -18.89 16.43 -10.06
CA ILE A 53 -17.52 16.02 -9.80
C ILE A 53 -16.64 17.13 -9.19
N GLY A 54 -16.99 18.40 -9.40
CA GLY A 54 -16.34 19.55 -8.76
C GLY A 54 -16.61 19.66 -7.25
N LYS A 55 -17.78 19.16 -6.78
CA LYS A 55 -18.05 19.03 -5.33
C LYS A 55 -17.36 17.81 -4.76
N GLY A 56 -17.26 16.72 -5.55
CA GLY A 56 -16.65 15.46 -5.16
C GLY A 56 -17.58 14.57 -4.35
N PHE A 57 -17.23 13.29 -4.28
CA PHE A 57 -17.95 12.27 -3.53
C PHE A 57 -16.97 11.26 -2.95
N ASP A 58 -17.42 10.52 -1.95
CA ASP A 58 -16.65 9.46 -1.33
C ASP A 58 -17.11 8.10 -1.86
N PHE A 59 -16.16 7.26 -2.27
CA PHE A 59 -16.39 5.91 -2.77
C PHE A 59 -15.26 4.98 -2.30
N LEU A 60 -15.60 3.85 -1.71
CA LEU A 60 -14.64 2.85 -1.16
C LEU A 60 -13.55 3.47 -0.27
N GLY A 61 -13.93 4.46 0.54
CA GLY A 61 -12.98 5.16 1.42
C GLY A 61 -12.09 6.19 0.73
N TYR A 62 -12.25 6.40 -0.57
CA TYR A 62 -11.58 7.47 -1.32
C TYR A 62 -12.51 8.64 -1.55
N ASN A 63 -11.99 9.86 -1.49
CA ASN A 63 -12.64 11.07 -1.98
C ASN A 63 -12.20 11.33 -3.42
N ILE A 64 -13.14 11.35 -4.33
CA ILE A 64 -12.95 11.56 -5.77
C ILE A 64 -13.48 12.94 -6.12
N ARG A 65 -12.60 13.83 -6.58
CA ARG A 65 -12.97 15.23 -6.85
C ARG A 65 -12.09 15.84 -7.94
N LYS A 66 -12.70 16.69 -8.78
CA LYS A 66 -11.99 17.48 -9.78
C LYS A 66 -11.63 18.85 -9.20
N TYR A 67 -10.33 19.18 -9.20
CA TYR A 67 -9.79 20.46 -8.75
C TYR A 67 -9.10 21.15 -9.92
N ASN A 68 -9.53 22.34 -10.29
CA ASN A 68 -8.94 23.12 -11.39
C ASN A 68 -8.65 22.24 -12.63
N GLY A 69 -9.64 21.49 -13.08
CA GLY A 69 -9.54 20.61 -14.25
C GLY A 69 -8.86 19.26 -13.99
N LYS A 70 -8.18 19.04 -12.87
CA LYS A 70 -7.46 17.79 -12.55
C LYS A 70 -8.27 16.92 -11.59
N LEU A 71 -8.53 15.67 -11.99
CA LEU A 71 -9.15 14.67 -11.12
C LEU A 71 -8.13 14.19 -10.09
N LEU A 72 -8.48 14.30 -8.80
CA LEU A 72 -7.68 13.78 -7.70
C LEU A 72 -8.47 12.76 -6.90
N ILE A 73 -7.84 11.63 -6.64
CA ILE A 73 -8.34 10.57 -5.76
C ILE A 73 -7.49 10.60 -4.50
N LYS A 74 -8.12 10.81 -3.35
CA LYS A 74 -7.46 10.94 -2.04
C LYS A 74 -8.12 10.05 -1.01
N PRO A 75 -7.46 9.69 0.12
CA PRO A 75 -8.17 9.12 1.26
C PRO A 75 -9.31 10.04 1.71
N SER A 76 -10.49 9.50 1.96
CA SER A 76 -11.63 10.28 2.45
C SER A 76 -11.39 10.78 3.88
N LYS A 77 -12.07 11.84 4.27
CA LYS A 77 -12.01 12.36 5.64
C LYS A 77 -12.51 11.34 6.65
N GLU A 78 -13.55 10.62 6.28
CA GLU A 78 -14.16 9.59 7.12
C GLU A 78 -13.22 8.38 7.30
N SER A 79 -12.52 7.96 6.24
CA SER A 79 -11.52 6.90 6.35
C SER A 79 -10.36 7.27 7.28
N LEU A 80 -9.86 8.52 7.18
CA LEU A 80 -8.83 9.01 8.09
C LEU A 80 -9.35 9.04 9.55
N LYS A 81 -10.60 9.48 9.77
CA LYS A 81 -11.22 9.51 11.10
C LYS A 81 -11.31 8.11 11.69
N ARG A 82 -11.83 7.12 10.94
CA ARG A 82 -11.92 5.72 11.37
C ARG A 82 -10.55 5.12 11.68
N PHE A 83 -9.55 5.38 10.84
CA PHE A 83 -8.17 4.97 11.10
C PHE A 83 -7.63 5.55 12.41
N MET A 84 -7.81 6.85 12.64
CA MET A 84 -7.35 7.50 13.87
C MET A 84 -8.11 7.05 15.12
N VAL A 85 -9.38 6.68 15.00
CA VAL A 85 -10.15 6.04 16.08
C VAL A 85 -9.50 4.70 16.45
N LYS A 86 -9.23 3.84 15.46
CA LYS A 86 -8.58 2.54 15.69
C LYS A 86 -7.20 2.67 16.32
N ILE A 87 -6.38 3.64 15.88
CA ILE A 87 -5.07 3.94 16.50
C ILE A 87 -5.24 4.35 17.95
N ARG A 88 -6.19 5.26 18.24
CA ARG A 88 -6.47 5.73 19.60
C ARG A 88 -6.91 4.60 20.51
N GLU A 89 -7.87 3.81 20.09
CA GLU A 89 -8.39 2.66 20.84
C GLU A 89 -7.29 1.64 21.14
N THR A 90 -6.42 1.34 20.17
CA THR A 90 -5.26 0.46 20.38
C THR A 90 -4.31 1.03 21.43
N ILE A 91 -4.00 2.33 21.40
CA ILE A 91 -3.13 2.97 22.40
C ILE A 91 -3.80 3.00 23.77
N GLU A 92 -5.10 3.28 23.84
CA GLU A 92 -5.85 3.35 25.09
C GLU A 92 -6.01 1.99 25.76
N ALA A 93 -6.27 0.93 24.99
CA ALA A 93 -6.34 -0.44 25.50
C ALA A 93 -4.97 -0.93 26.04
N HIS A 94 -3.88 -0.34 25.56
CA HIS A 94 -2.52 -0.76 25.93
C HIS A 94 -1.73 0.31 26.72
N LYS A 95 -2.42 1.06 27.59
CA LYS A 95 -1.80 2.10 28.43
C LYS A 95 -0.64 1.58 29.29
N GLY A 96 -0.77 0.37 29.82
CA GLY A 96 0.24 -0.28 30.65
C GLY A 96 1.29 -1.11 29.89
N ALA A 97 1.11 -1.34 28.59
CA ALA A 97 1.96 -2.23 27.80
C ALA A 97 3.41 -1.70 27.67
N LYS A 98 4.35 -2.60 27.44
CA LYS A 98 5.72 -2.22 27.05
C LYS A 98 5.71 -1.51 25.70
N GLN A 99 6.64 -0.58 25.50
CA GLN A 99 6.78 0.18 24.24
C GLN A 99 6.91 -0.74 23.02
N GLU A 100 7.69 -1.81 23.16
CA GLU A 100 7.86 -2.82 22.11
C GLU A 100 6.52 -3.44 21.67
N SER A 101 5.72 -3.90 22.63
CA SER A 101 4.42 -4.51 22.35
C SER A 101 3.49 -3.53 21.64
N LEU A 102 3.46 -2.27 22.08
CA LEU A 102 2.66 -1.24 21.45
C LEU A 102 3.09 -0.98 19.98
N ILE A 103 4.40 -0.92 19.70
CA ILE A 103 4.93 -0.76 18.34
C ILE A 103 4.52 -1.95 17.46
N ARG A 104 4.63 -3.18 17.97
CA ARG A 104 4.24 -4.40 17.24
C ARG A 104 2.75 -4.42 16.88
N LEU A 105 1.89 -3.90 17.75
CA LEU A 105 0.44 -3.79 17.49
C LEU A 105 0.10 -2.68 16.49
N LEU A 106 0.77 -1.54 16.57
CA LEU A 106 0.49 -0.39 15.70
C LEU A 106 1.04 -0.57 14.27
N ASN A 107 2.19 -1.20 14.11
CA ASN A 107 2.85 -1.35 12.81
C ASN A 107 1.99 -2.04 11.74
N PRO A 108 1.29 -3.16 12.01
CA PRO A 108 0.38 -3.76 11.03
C PRO A 108 -0.76 -2.83 10.62
N ILE A 109 -1.37 -2.11 11.58
CA ILE A 109 -2.46 -1.17 11.33
C ILE A 109 -1.99 -0.03 10.43
N ILE A 110 -0.83 0.56 10.74
CA ILE A 110 -0.21 1.64 9.97
C ILE A 110 0.14 1.16 8.56
N THR A 111 0.80 -0.01 8.46
CA THR A 111 1.23 -0.58 7.17
C THR A 111 0.05 -0.95 6.29
N GLY A 112 -1.00 -1.58 6.85
CA GLY A 112 -2.20 -1.97 6.10
C GLY A 112 -2.91 -0.75 5.51
N TRP A 113 -3.13 0.30 6.33
CA TRP A 113 -3.78 1.52 5.86
C TRP A 113 -2.92 2.28 4.83
N ALA A 114 -1.61 2.35 5.03
CA ALA A 114 -0.67 2.97 4.09
C ALA A 114 -0.66 2.22 2.74
N ASN A 115 -0.62 0.91 2.75
CA ASN A 115 -0.63 0.09 1.53
C ASN A 115 -1.92 0.23 0.74
N TYR A 116 -3.07 0.31 1.41
CA TYR A 116 -4.36 0.55 0.75
C TYR A 116 -4.38 1.88 0.00
N TYR A 117 -3.86 2.95 0.62
CA TYR A 117 -3.90 4.30 0.03
C TYR A 117 -2.66 4.70 -0.78
N ARG A 118 -1.64 3.84 -0.89
CA ARG A 118 -0.40 4.15 -1.63
C ARG A 118 -0.59 4.41 -3.12
N TYR A 119 -1.71 4.00 -3.69
CA TYR A 119 -2.04 4.21 -5.11
C TYR A 119 -2.80 5.51 -5.36
N SER A 120 -3.02 6.32 -4.35
CA SER A 120 -3.76 7.58 -4.42
C SER A 120 -2.90 8.79 -4.04
N VAL A 121 -3.46 10.00 -4.16
CA VAL A 121 -2.79 11.24 -3.75
C VAL A 121 -2.86 11.38 -2.22
N SER A 122 -2.09 10.58 -1.51
CA SER A 122 -2.17 10.39 -0.05
C SER A 122 -1.06 11.07 0.77
N SER A 123 0.01 11.57 0.15
CA SER A 123 1.19 12.10 0.88
C SER A 123 0.86 13.16 1.95
N LYS A 124 -0.03 14.10 1.63
CA LYS A 124 -0.46 15.13 2.62
C LYS A 124 -1.26 14.49 3.76
N THR A 125 -2.13 13.52 3.45
CA THR A 125 -2.92 12.79 4.44
C THR A 125 -2.04 11.92 5.31
N PHE A 126 -1.03 11.28 4.76
CA PHE A 126 -0.05 10.48 5.51
C PHE A 126 0.73 11.34 6.51
N ARG A 127 1.23 12.52 6.08
CA ARG A 127 1.90 13.44 7.01
C ARG A 127 0.99 13.90 8.14
N LYS A 128 -0.28 14.21 7.83
CA LYS A 128 -1.26 14.60 8.85
C LYS A 128 -1.51 13.46 9.84
N ALA A 129 -1.68 12.25 9.36
CA ALA A 129 -1.90 11.07 10.20
C ALA A 129 -0.68 10.77 11.08
N ASP A 130 0.53 10.80 10.52
CA ASP A 130 1.78 10.63 11.29
C ASP A 130 1.92 11.65 12.43
N LYS A 131 1.57 12.91 12.17
CA LYS A 131 1.55 13.95 13.22
C LYS A 131 0.55 13.59 14.34
N LEU A 132 -0.66 13.20 13.99
CA LEU A 132 -1.69 12.83 14.97
C LEU A 132 -1.29 11.58 15.77
N ILE A 133 -0.66 10.58 15.14
CA ILE A 133 -0.12 9.39 15.82
C ILE A 133 0.97 9.81 16.80
N PHE A 134 1.90 10.66 16.38
CA PHE A 134 2.96 11.18 17.24
C PHE A 134 2.37 11.89 18.47
N GLU A 135 1.39 12.77 18.31
CA GLU A 135 0.74 13.49 19.41
C GLU A 135 0.10 12.50 20.42
N LYS A 136 -0.53 11.43 19.94
CA LYS A 136 -1.13 10.41 20.81
C LYS A 136 -0.08 9.59 21.55
N LEU A 137 1.02 9.21 20.91
CA LEU A 137 2.13 8.49 21.55
C LEU A 137 2.89 9.37 22.54
N TRP A 138 3.01 10.67 22.23
CA TRP A 138 3.59 11.63 23.16
C TRP A 138 2.75 11.73 24.44
N GLN A 139 1.43 11.86 24.32
CA GLN A 139 0.50 11.85 25.47
C GLN A 139 0.59 10.53 26.25
N TRP A 140 0.66 9.37 25.56
CA TRP A 140 0.84 8.06 26.18
C TRP A 140 2.14 8.01 26.99
N ALA A 141 3.25 8.47 26.44
CA ALA A 141 4.56 8.49 27.10
C ALA A 141 4.59 9.40 28.33
N GLN A 142 4.00 10.61 28.24
CA GLN A 142 3.92 11.54 29.36
C GLN A 142 3.06 11.02 30.52
N ARG A 143 1.91 10.40 30.23
CA ARG A 143 1.03 9.83 31.26
C ARG A 143 1.70 8.72 32.08
N ARG A 144 2.66 8.01 31.50
CA ARG A 144 3.43 6.95 32.21
C ARG A 144 4.44 7.51 33.19
N HIS A 145 4.86 8.76 33.04
CA HIS A 145 5.89 9.40 33.84
C HIS A 145 5.50 10.82 34.23
N PRO A 146 4.42 10.98 35.05
CA PRO A 146 3.87 12.31 35.38
C PRO A 146 4.86 13.19 36.14
N LYS A 147 5.81 12.57 36.89
CA LYS A 147 6.83 13.29 37.66
C LYS A 147 8.12 13.56 36.89
N LYS A 148 8.20 13.19 35.58
CA LYS A 148 9.40 13.40 34.75
C LYS A 148 9.21 14.54 33.75
N GLY A 149 10.28 15.31 33.53
CA GLY A 149 10.28 16.38 32.54
C GLY A 149 10.17 15.88 31.10
N LYS A 150 9.75 16.78 30.19
CA LYS A 150 9.54 16.48 28.78
C LYS A 150 10.79 15.93 28.08
N TYR A 151 11.97 16.45 28.41
CA TYR A 151 13.25 16.00 27.83
C TYR A 151 13.56 14.54 28.21
N TRP A 152 13.35 14.16 29.46
CA TRP A 152 13.53 12.80 29.91
C TRP A 152 12.58 11.82 29.20
N VAL A 153 11.31 12.22 29.03
CA VAL A 153 10.32 11.41 28.29
C VAL A 153 10.73 11.26 26.83
N ALA A 154 11.22 12.34 26.21
CA ALA A 154 11.71 12.32 24.85
C ALA A 154 12.89 11.35 24.68
N ASP A 155 13.89 11.46 25.54
CA ASP A 155 15.10 10.62 25.49
C ASP A 155 14.76 9.14 25.68
N LYS A 156 13.82 8.83 26.59
CA LYS A 156 13.40 7.46 26.86
C LYS A 156 12.65 6.78 25.74
N TYR A 157 11.76 7.48 25.02
CA TYR A 157 10.82 6.89 24.09
C TYR A 157 11.06 7.24 22.62
N PHE A 158 11.79 8.32 22.36
CA PHE A 158 12.03 8.83 21.03
C PHE A 158 13.50 8.97 20.74
N HIS A 159 13.98 8.26 19.73
CA HIS A 159 15.41 8.18 19.41
C HIS A 159 15.70 8.82 18.04
N LYS A 160 16.97 9.22 17.84
CA LYS A 160 17.45 9.61 16.53
C LYS A 160 17.81 8.34 15.75
N ILE A 161 17.10 8.08 14.66
CA ILE A 161 17.33 6.93 13.78
C ILE A 161 17.42 7.45 12.33
N ASN A 162 18.48 7.08 11.61
CA ASN A 162 18.69 7.47 10.21
C ASN A 162 18.44 8.97 9.94
N ASN A 163 19.15 9.87 10.62
CA ASN A 163 18.98 11.33 10.55
C ASN A 163 17.60 11.89 10.99
N ARG A 164 16.69 11.06 11.49
CA ARG A 164 15.39 11.50 11.98
C ARG A 164 15.42 11.61 13.49
N LYS A 165 15.17 12.80 13.99
CA LYS A 165 14.91 13.04 15.42
C LYS A 165 13.48 12.60 15.75
N TRP A 166 13.22 12.24 17.00
CA TRP A 166 11.87 11.96 17.52
C TRP A 166 11.19 10.71 16.90
N THR A 167 11.94 9.67 16.60
CA THR A 167 11.39 8.39 16.15
C THR A 167 11.01 7.54 17.35
N PHE A 168 9.72 7.15 17.45
CA PHE A 168 9.25 6.26 18.51
C PHE A 168 9.80 4.86 18.28
N ALA A 169 10.76 4.45 19.11
CA ALA A 169 11.51 3.22 18.92
C ALA A 169 12.09 2.71 20.25
N VAL A 170 12.38 1.42 20.30
CA VAL A 170 12.97 0.77 21.45
C VAL A 170 14.01 -0.25 21.02
N THR A 171 15.08 -0.38 21.80
CA THR A 171 16.07 -1.45 21.66
C THR A 171 15.79 -2.48 22.75
N PRO A 172 15.18 -3.64 22.44
CA PRO A 172 14.81 -4.64 23.44
C PRO A 172 16.02 -5.21 24.17
N ASN A 173 17.12 -5.37 23.46
CA ASN A 173 18.37 -5.88 24.01
C ASN A 173 19.51 -4.89 23.75
N LYS A 174 19.98 -4.25 24.81
CA LYS A 174 21.11 -3.30 24.72
C LYS A 174 22.42 -3.94 24.22
N ARG A 175 22.58 -5.26 24.38
CA ARG A 175 23.75 -6.02 23.90
C ARG A 175 23.68 -6.33 22.39
N LYS A 176 22.50 -6.18 21.76
CA LYS A 176 22.30 -6.36 20.32
C LYS A 176 21.63 -5.11 19.73
N PRO A 177 22.39 -4.05 19.44
CA PRO A 177 21.83 -2.79 18.91
C PRO A 177 21.11 -2.95 17.57
N GLU A 178 21.37 -4.03 16.83
CA GLU A 178 20.70 -4.37 15.58
C GLU A 178 19.21 -4.72 15.75
N SER A 179 18.75 -4.99 16.97
CA SER A 179 17.36 -5.37 17.29
C SER A 179 16.42 -4.18 17.53
N ILE A 180 16.72 -3.00 16.98
CA ILE A 180 15.86 -1.82 17.15
C ILE A 180 14.47 -2.05 16.53
N ILE A 181 13.43 -1.91 17.36
CA ILE A 181 12.05 -1.97 16.94
C ILE A 181 11.53 -0.54 16.78
N VAL A 182 11.15 -0.21 15.57
CA VAL A 182 10.76 1.14 15.16
C VAL A 182 9.30 1.21 14.79
N LEU A 183 8.61 2.27 15.22
CA LEU A 183 7.28 2.56 14.70
C LEU A 183 7.37 3.02 13.25
N LYS A 184 6.66 2.33 12.38
CA LYS A 184 6.56 2.69 10.96
C LYS A 184 5.79 4.00 10.79
N ARG A 185 6.13 4.75 9.75
CA ARG A 185 5.42 5.97 9.38
C ARG A 185 4.70 5.76 8.07
N LEU A 186 3.52 6.30 7.99
CA LEU A 186 2.73 6.30 6.75
C LEU A 186 3.47 7.01 5.61
N TYR A 187 4.11 8.14 5.91
CA TYR A 187 4.81 8.96 4.93
C TYR A 187 6.02 8.25 4.28
N ASP A 188 6.58 7.25 4.93
CA ASP A 188 7.69 6.46 4.38
C ASP A 188 7.21 5.46 3.31
N THR A 189 5.89 5.26 3.20
CA THR A 189 5.32 4.43 2.15
C THR A 189 5.40 5.13 0.81
N LYS A 190 6.15 4.55 -0.13
CA LYS A 190 6.28 5.08 -1.49
C LYS A 190 4.92 5.09 -2.19
N ILE A 191 4.51 6.26 -2.70
CA ILE A 191 3.31 6.39 -3.51
C ILE A 191 3.58 5.74 -4.88
N LYS A 192 2.74 4.79 -5.27
CA LYS A 192 2.78 4.14 -6.57
C LYS A 192 1.71 4.75 -7.48
N ARG A 193 2.07 5.13 -8.69
CA ARG A 193 1.06 5.58 -9.66
C ARG A 193 0.36 4.37 -10.27
N PHE A 194 -0.96 4.38 -10.23
CA PHE A 194 -1.73 3.42 -11.01
C PHE A 194 -1.62 3.76 -12.50
N VAL A 195 -1.14 2.82 -13.28
CA VAL A 195 -1.08 2.97 -14.74
C VAL A 195 -2.42 2.48 -15.30
N LYS A 196 -3.22 3.42 -15.81
CA LYS A 196 -4.54 3.12 -16.36
C LYS A 196 -4.42 2.15 -17.54
N ILE A 197 -5.29 1.15 -17.61
CA ILE A 197 -5.43 0.28 -18.78
C ILE A 197 -6.26 1.04 -19.83
N LYS A 198 -5.93 0.89 -21.13
CA LYS A 198 -6.76 1.41 -22.20
C LYS A 198 -8.12 0.70 -22.17
N GLY A 199 -9.22 1.46 -22.39
CA GLY A 199 -10.58 0.90 -22.22
C GLY A 199 -10.87 -0.30 -23.13
N ASP A 200 -10.30 -0.29 -24.33
CA ASP A 200 -10.52 -1.33 -25.33
C ASP A 200 -9.51 -2.49 -25.22
N ALA A 201 -8.52 -2.39 -24.31
CA ALA A 201 -7.47 -3.40 -24.19
C ALA A 201 -7.99 -4.67 -23.45
N ASN A 202 -7.96 -5.79 -24.15
CA ASN A 202 -8.34 -7.09 -23.64
C ASN A 202 -7.06 -7.97 -23.44
N PRO A 203 -6.76 -8.44 -22.23
CA PRO A 203 -5.56 -9.25 -21.98
C PRO A 203 -5.59 -10.62 -22.66
N TYR A 204 -6.76 -11.11 -23.06
CA TYR A 204 -6.94 -12.39 -23.75
C TYR A 204 -6.88 -12.27 -25.27
N ASP A 205 -6.82 -11.05 -25.81
CA ASP A 205 -6.75 -10.81 -27.24
C ASP A 205 -5.29 -10.64 -27.68
N PRO A 206 -4.78 -11.49 -28.60
CA PRO A 206 -3.39 -11.47 -29.04
C PRO A 206 -2.90 -10.13 -29.56
N GLN A 207 -3.77 -9.30 -30.16
CA GLN A 207 -3.40 -7.96 -30.66
C GLN A 207 -2.92 -7.02 -29.53
N TRP A 208 -3.32 -7.27 -28.27
CA TRP A 208 -2.94 -6.46 -27.12
C TRP A 208 -1.74 -7.03 -26.34
N LYS A 209 -1.15 -8.15 -26.76
CA LYS A 209 -0.03 -8.82 -26.08
C LYS A 209 1.15 -7.87 -25.86
N GLU A 210 1.59 -7.17 -26.90
CA GLU A 210 2.70 -6.22 -26.82
C GLU A 210 2.40 -5.06 -25.86
N TYR A 211 1.19 -4.53 -25.90
CA TYR A 211 0.74 -3.48 -24.97
C TYR A 211 0.84 -3.93 -23.50
N PHE A 212 0.38 -5.14 -23.17
CA PHE A 212 0.45 -5.64 -21.81
C PHE A 212 1.90 -5.96 -21.40
N GLU A 213 2.72 -6.48 -22.30
CA GLU A 213 4.14 -6.68 -22.05
C GLU A 213 4.90 -5.39 -21.77
N HIS A 214 4.64 -4.33 -22.52
CA HIS A 214 5.18 -2.99 -22.25
C HIS A 214 4.72 -2.47 -20.90
N ARG A 215 3.48 -2.69 -20.55
CA ARG A 215 2.90 -2.27 -19.28
C ARG A 215 3.53 -2.98 -18.08
N GLU A 216 3.74 -4.28 -18.16
CA GLU A 216 4.44 -5.07 -17.13
C GLU A 216 5.90 -4.63 -17.00
N THR A 217 6.58 -4.46 -18.11
CA THR A 217 7.96 -3.94 -18.15
C THR A 217 8.06 -2.59 -17.45
N TYR A 218 7.11 -1.68 -17.70
CA TYR A 218 7.07 -0.37 -17.05
C TYR A 218 6.82 -0.47 -15.54
N LYS A 219 5.88 -1.32 -15.11
CA LYS A 219 5.62 -1.57 -13.68
C LYS A 219 6.85 -2.17 -12.99
N MET A 220 7.50 -3.14 -13.63
CA MET A 220 8.69 -3.77 -13.09
C MET A 220 9.85 -2.80 -12.99
N LEU A 221 10.07 -1.95 -13.98
CA LEU A 221 11.11 -0.91 -13.96
C LEU A 221 10.92 0.06 -12.78
N GLN A 222 9.69 0.40 -12.42
CA GLN A 222 9.41 1.20 -11.24
C GLN A 222 9.75 0.46 -9.93
N SER A 223 9.50 -0.84 -9.87
CA SER A 223 9.89 -1.70 -8.74
C SER A 223 11.41 -1.81 -8.60
N LEU A 224 12.13 -1.84 -9.72
CA LEU A 224 13.59 -1.90 -9.81
C LEU A 224 14.29 -0.56 -9.57
N ASN A 225 13.57 0.49 -9.14
CA ASN A 225 14.08 1.87 -8.96
C ASN A 225 14.78 2.42 -10.23
N GLY A 226 14.41 1.96 -11.42
CA GLY A 226 14.99 2.39 -12.70
C GLY A 226 16.29 1.67 -13.10
N TYR A 227 16.75 0.66 -12.34
CA TYR A 227 17.95 -0.09 -12.70
C TYR A 227 17.74 -0.97 -13.93
N LYS A 228 18.27 -0.53 -15.07
CA LYS A 228 18.15 -1.25 -16.37
C LYS A 228 18.83 -2.62 -16.35
N SER A 229 19.91 -2.78 -15.61
CA SER A 229 20.61 -4.06 -15.43
C SER A 229 19.72 -5.14 -14.79
N LEU A 230 18.95 -4.77 -13.77
CA LEU A 230 18.00 -5.67 -13.13
C LEU A 230 16.81 -6.01 -14.04
N LEU A 231 16.38 -5.04 -14.86
CA LEU A 231 15.34 -5.28 -15.86
C LEU A 231 15.81 -6.27 -16.93
N HIS A 232 17.07 -6.14 -17.37
CA HIS A 232 17.67 -7.10 -18.31
C HIS A 232 17.72 -8.51 -17.71
N LEU A 233 18.14 -8.61 -16.45
CA LEU A 233 18.17 -9.88 -15.71
C LEU A 233 16.78 -10.51 -15.62
N TRP A 234 15.77 -9.76 -15.24
CA TRP A 234 14.38 -10.18 -15.18
C TRP A 234 13.84 -10.70 -16.53
N LYS A 235 14.17 -9.99 -17.64
CA LYS A 235 13.80 -10.43 -18.98
C LYS A 235 14.54 -11.71 -19.40
N ARG A 236 15.85 -11.82 -19.08
CA ARG A 236 16.68 -12.99 -19.39
C ARG A 236 16.12 -14.27 -18.78
N GLN A 237 15.58 -14.20 -17.58
CA GLN A 237 14.94 -15.33 -16.89
C GLN A 237 13.45 -15.48 -17.21
N GLN A 238 13.01 -14.97 -18.38
CA GLN A 238 11.62 -15.07 -18.86
C GLN A 238 10.57 -14.54 -17.86
N ARG A 239 10.95 -13.54 -17.04
CA ARG A 239 10.11 -12.89 -16.03
C ARG A 239 9.70 -13.79 -14.85
N CYS A 240 10.20 -15.03 -14.80
CA CYS A 240 9.85 -16.02 -13.78
C CYS A 240 11.00 -16.25 -12.81
N CYS A 241 10.65 -16.71 -11.61
CA CYS A 241 11.58 -17.18 -10.61
C CYS A 241 12.18 -18.53 -11.05
N PRO A 242 13.50 -18.69 -11.22
CA PRO A 242 14.10 -19.94 -11.65
C PRO A 242 13.90 -21.10 -10.65
N TYR A 243 13.51 -20.81 -9.40
CA TYR A 243 13.30 -21.83 -8.37
C TYR A 243 11.89 -22.42 -8.39
N CYS A 244 10.84 -21.56 -8.42
CA CYS A 244 9.45 -22.02 -8.37
C CYS A 244 8.70 -21.94 -9.72
N GLY A 245 9.31 -21.34 -10.74
CA GLY A 245 8.65 -21.12 -12.05
C GLY A 245 7.63 -20.00 -12.08
N GLU A 246 7.21 -19.47 -10.93
CA GLU A 246 6.18 -18.44 -10.85
C GLU A 246 6.70 -17.05 -11.30
N PRO A 247 5.81 -16.20 -11.84
CA PRO A 247 6.19 -14.86 -12.28
C PRO A 247 6.76 -14.00 -11.14
N ILE A 248 7.86 -13.30 -11.41
CA ILE A 248 8.38 -12.25 -10.55
C ILE A 248 7.74 -10.92 -10.96
N ASP A 249 6.87 -10.41 -10.12
CA ASP A 249 6.14 -9.16 -10.33
C ASP A 249 6.55 -8.05 -9.33
N ASN A 250 5.83 -6.95 -9.34
CA ASN A 250 6.03 -5.84 -8.42
C ASN A 250 5.21 -5.94 -7.12
N GLU A 251 4.45 -7.00 -6.94
CA GLU A 251 3.58 -7.25 -5.78
C GLU A 251 4.26 -8.12 -4.74
N HIS A 252 5.07 -9.07 -5.19
CA HIS A 252 5.86 -9.93 -4.32
C HIS A 252 7.26 -9.37 -4.06
N SER A 253 7.79 -9.69 -2.89
CA SER A 253 9.18 -9.34 -2.55
C SER A 253 10.15 -10.31 -3.22
N TRP A 254 11.22 -9.77 -3.77
CA TRP A 254 12.26 -10.53 -4.44
C TRP A 254 13.64 -9.94 -4.17
N SER A 255 14.66 -10.76 -4.35
CA SER A 255 16.07 -10.40 -4.14
C SER A 255 16.94 -10.88 -5.27
N VAL A 256 18.07 -10.19 -5.49
CA VAL A 256 19.13 -10.63 -6.37
C VAL A 256 19.96 -11.69 -5.66
N VAL A 257 20.12 -12.84 -6.29
CA VAL A 257 21.02 -13.91 -5.84
C VAL A 257 22.17 -14.01 -6.82
N LYS A 258 23.37 -14.14 -6.28
CA LYS A 258 24.60 -14.36 -7.05
C LYS A 258 25.08 -15.78 -6.83
N GLN A 259 25.42 -16.47 -7.90
CA GLN A 259 25.94 -17.82 -7.87
C GLN A 259 27.18 -17.92 -8.71
N LEU A 260 28.21 -18.58 -8.20
CA LEU A 260 29.38 -18.97 -8.98
C LEU A 260 29.09 -20.24 -9.76
N THR A 261 29.05 -20.16 -11.09
CA THR A 261 28.85 -21.32 -11.99
C THR A 261 29.95 -21.29 -13.01
N ASN A 262 30.73 -22.37 -13.11
CA ASN A 262 31.85 -22.52 -14.05
C ASN A 262 32.81 -21.31 -14.04
N ASN A 263 33.25 -20.87 -12.85
CA ASN A 263 34.11 -19.70 -12.62
C ASN A 263 33.53 -18.35 -13.11
N ARG A 264 32.22 -18.25 -13.35
CA ARG A 264 31.50 -17.02 -13.67
C ARG A 264 30.47 -16.71 -12.61
N MET A 265 30.37 -15.45 -12.23
CA MET A 265 29.33 -14.97 -11.30
C MET A 265 28.05 -14.72 -12.09
N ASP A 266 27.13 -15.67 -11.99
CA ASP A 266 25.77 -15.48 -12.49
C ASP A 266 24.87 -14.81 -11.44
N SER A 267 23.97 -13.99 -11.95
CA SER A 267 22.99 -13.30 -11.10
C SER A 267 21.57 -13.60 -11.60
N PHE A 268 20.65 -13.79 -10.68
CA PHE A 268 19.24 -14.00 -10.98
C PHE A 268 18.35 -13.47 -9.86
N LEU A 269 17.06 -13.26 -10.16
CA LEU A 269 16.07 -12.80 -9.22
C LEU A 269 15.32 -14.02 -8.67
N LEU A 270 15.15 -14.06 -7.34
CA LEU A 270 14.27 -15.03 -6.66
C LEU A 270 13.27 -14.31 -5.79
N HIS A 271 12.09 -14.88 -5.59
CA HIS A 271 11.21 -14.46 -4.48
C HIS A 271 11.94 -14.62 -3.15
N ASP A 272 11.70 -13.74 -2.20
CA ASP A 272 12.38 -13.78 -0.89
C ASP A 272 12.11 -15.11 -0.14
N GLY A 273 10.94 -15.71 -0.33
CA GLY A 273 10.63 -17.05 0.17
C GLY A 273 11.50 -18.12 -0.50
N CYS A 274 11.56 -18.11 -1.83
CA CYS A 274 12.34 -19.07 -2.61
C CYS A 274 13.85 -18.95 -2.33
N ARG A 275 14.35 -17.75 -2.07
CA ARG A 275 15.74 -17.52 -1.71
C ARG A 275 16.16 -18.28 -0.45
N ARG A 276 15.30 -18.36 0.56
CA ARG A 276 15.58 -19.09 1.81
C ARG A 276 15.73 -20.58 1.53
N SER A 277 14.76 -21.17 0.83
CA SER A 277 14.80 -22.59 0.46
C SER A 277 15.97 -22.92 -0.47
N TYR A 278 16.31 -22.02 -1.38
CA TYR A 278 17.46 -22.17 -2.28
C TYR A 278 18.80 -22.26 -1.52
N TYR A 279 18.99 -21.47 -0.46
CA TYR A 279 20.20 -21.56 0.36
C TYR A 279 20.19 -22.75 1.32
N GLN A 280 19.05 -23.21 1.79
CA GLN A 280 18.92 -24.40 2.63
C GLN A 280 19.33 -25.67 1.86
N LEU A 281 18.84 -25.86 0.63
CA LEU A 281 19.22 -26.98 -0.22
C LEU A 281 20.72 -27.01 -0.51
N LYS A 282 21.36 -25.84 -0.69
CA LYS A 282 22.82 -25.78 -0.90
C LYS A 282 23.65 -26.10 0.33
N THR A 283 23.11 -25.97 1.53
CA THR A 283 23.78 -26.35 2.77
C THR A 283 23.63 -27.87 3.04
N GLU A 284 22.59 -28.51 2.53
CA GLU A 284 22.37 -29.94 2.63
C GLU A 284 23.25 -30.75 1.63
N ASP A 285 23.60 -30.15 0.48
CA ASP A 285 24.53 -30.76 -0.50
C ASP A 285 26.02 -30.66 -0.09
N TYR A 286 26.32 -30.02 1.04
CA TYR A 286 27.67 -29.90 1.60
C TYR A 286 27.82 -30.90 2.76
N GLU A 287 27.89 -32.21 2.47
CA GLU A 287 28.52 -33.17 3.39
C GLU A 287 30.03 -32.84 3.43
N PRO A 288 30.60 -32.49 4.58
CA PRO A 288 32.03 -32.41 4.70
C PRO A 288 32.56 -33.84 4.62
N ALA A 289 33.25 -34.17 3.52
CA ALA A 289 34.08 -35.35 3.46
C ALA A 289 35.20 -35.19 4.51
N PHE A 290 34.96 -35.71 5.70
CA PHE A 290 36.01 -35.98 6.66
C PHE A 290 36.61 -37.31 6.30
N MET A 291 37.79 -37.29 5.73
CA MET A 291 38.84 -38.29 5.94
C MET A 291 39.90 -37.72 6.85
#